data_db338f1a472929d2a2ef0985e08724eb
#
_entry.id   db338f1a472929d2a2ef0985e08724eb
#
_cell.length_a   1.000
_cell.length_b   1.000
_cell.length_c   1.000
_cell.angle_alpha   90.00
_cell.angle_beta   90.00
_cell.angle_gamma   90.00
#
_symmetry.space_group_name_H-M   'P 1'
#
loop_
_entity.id
_entity.type
_entity.pdbx_description
1 polymer ?
#
loop_
_entity_poly.entity_id
_entity_poly.type
_entity_poly.pdbx_seq_one_letter_code
_entity_poly.pdbx_strand_id
1 'polypeptide(L)'
;MQKGEALMFDDDKSKQKPVKCSIDRGSPMLRILVCDDDSSFAEKLQTQIEVILKKDSTKVKIHTYNSLETIGDPILRSCDIAFLDVDFTNADYSGMDIARKLRSVRSDAIIIFVTNYIEYAPEGYEVQAFRYSLKSDIWGKLENYLRLSIKKLQSAREKFKIQISGEFIDIAIDDILYAESQLHTVTIYAQRDKYGKQIKEYTSYAAIGELEQQLAPLGFLRVHKSYLVNMKHIKKYQCKEVQLSNDTVLRASVKNYREQKDKYLLWKGMQ
;
A
#
# COMPACT_ATOMS: atom_id res chain seq x y z
N MET A 1 6.09 -8.08 -74.31
CA MET A 1 6.14 -9.16 -73.36
C MET A 1 7.06 -8.70 -72.23
N GLN A 2 6.51 -8.14 -71.16
CA GLN A 2 7.22 -7.89 -69.91
C GLN A 2 6.34 -8.41 -68.75
N LYS A 3 6.85 -9.39 -68.03
CA LYS A 3 6.23 -10.03 -66.89
C LYS A 3 6.28 -9.09 -65.70
N GLY A 4 5.10 -8.81 -65.09
CA GLY A 4 5.02 -8.13 -63.81
C GLY A 4 5.50 -9.05 -62.67
N GLU A 5 6.47 -8.58 -61.90
CA GLU A 5 6.86 -9.16 -60.62
C GLU A 5 5.86 -8.73 -59.55
N ALA A 6 5.17 -9.70 -58.98
CA ALA A 6 4.34 -9.52 -57.81
C ALA A 6 5.25 -9.43 -56.58
N LEU A 7 5.27 -8.27 -55.95
CA LEU A 7 5.87 -8.07 -54.62
C LEU A 7 5.04 -8.86 -53.58
N MET A 8 5.60 -9.98 -53.13
CA MET A 8 5.13 -10.67 -51.95
C MET A 8 5.40 -9.78 -50.72
N PHE A 9 4.34 -9.32 -50.08
CA PHE A 9 4.41 -8.78 -48.73
C PHE A 9 4.63 -9.96 -47.81
N ASP A 10 5.81 -10.03 -47.27
CA ASP A 10 6.17 -10.95 -46.20
C ASP A 10 5.40 -10.51 -44.92
N ASP A 11 4.41 -11.30 -44.56
CA ASP A 11 3.61 -11.15 -43.33
C ASP A 11 4.46 -11.67 -42.17
N ASP A 12 5.46 -10.88 -41.75
CA ASP A 12 6.27 -11.14 -40.54
C ASP A 12 5.38 -10.99 -39.31
N LYS A 13 4.65 -12.04 -38.98
CA LYS A 13 4.02 -12.26 -37.71
C LYS A 13 5.11 -12.48 -36.67
N SER A 14 5.84 -11.41 -36.32
CA SER A 14 6.73 -11.40 -35.18
C SER A 14 5.90 -11.82 -33.96
N LYS A 15 6.16 -13.02 -33.48
CA LYS A 15 5.63 -13.58 -32.23
C LYS A 15 5.94 -12.59 -31.11
N GLN A 16 4.99 -11.71 -30.79
CA GLN A 16 5.06 -10.84 -29.64
C GLN A 16 5.18 -11.73 -28.40
N LYS A 17 6.33 -11.71 -27.76
CA LYS A 17 6.54 -12.39 -26.49
C LYS A 17 5.57 -11.80 -25.48
N PRO A 18 4.89 -12.64 -24.67
CA PRO A 18 3.99 -12.13 -23.63
C PRO A 18 4.73 -11.15 -22.72
N VAL A 19 4.10 -10.03 -22.46
CA VAL A 19 4.65 -9.02 -21.55
C VAL A 19 4.80 -9.64 -20.18
N LYS A 20 6.01 -9.67 -19.66
CA LYS A 20 6.26 -10.15 -18.30
C LYS A 20 5.80 -9.08 -17.31
N CYS A 21 4.63 -9.27 -16.72
CA CYS A 21 4.23 -8.56 -15.53
C CYS A 21 4.27 -9.51 -14.35
N SER A 22 4.65 -9.01 -13.19
CA SER A 22 4.73 -9.79 -11.95
C SER A 22 4.45 -8.89 -10.75
N ILE A 23 4.00 -9.50 -9.66
CA ILE A 23 3.79 -8.81 -8.39
C ILE A 23 5.00 -9.11 -7.51
N ASP A 24 5.66 -8.06 -7.06
CA ASP A 24 6.70 -8.16 -6.03
C ASP A 24 6.04 -7.96 -4.66
N ARG A 25 5.96 -9.04 -3.91
CA ARG A 25 5.40 -9.03 -2.54
C ARG A 25 6.46 -8.82 -1.48
N GLY A 26 7.67 -8.39 -1.85
CA GLY A 26 8.83 -8.26 -0.99
C GLY A 26 8.51 -8.53 0.48
N SER A 27 9.09 -9.60 1.07
CA SER A 27 8.93 -9.88 2.50
C SER A 27 10.20 -9.42 3.23
N PRO A 28 10.37 -8.12 3.46
CA PRO A 28 11.49 -7.67 4.24
C PRO A 28 11.21 -7.99 5.71
N MET A 29 12.28 -8.19 6.46
CA MET A 29 12.23 -8.27 7.91
C MET A 29 11.56 -7.00 8.46
N LEU A 30 10.48 -7.18 9.23
CA LEU A 30 9.77 -6.08 9.89
C LEU A 30 10.66 -5.45 10.96
N ARG A 31 10.79 -4.13 10.95
CA ARG A 31 11.59 -3.38 11.93
C ARG A 31 10.66 -2.56 12.80
N ILE A 32 10.65 -2.88 14.09
CA ILE A 32 9.81 -2.23 15.08
C ILE A 32 10.67 -1.44 16.05
N LEU A 33 10.26 -0.23 16.33
CA LEU A 33 10.80 0.62 17.39
C LEU A 33 9.84 0.60 18.56
N VAL A 34 10.33 0.34 19.75
CA VAL A 34 9.63 0.53 21.02
C VAL A 34 10.39 1.58 21.81
N CYS A 35 9.71 2.62 22.25
CA CYS A 35 10.33 3.71 22.97
C CYS A 35 9.47 4.11 24.17
N ASP A 36 9.99 3.86 25.39
CA ASP A 36 9.29 4.06 26.66
C ASP A 36 10.34 4.16 27.78
N ASP A 37 10.26 5.14 28.67
CA ASP A 37 11.19 5.31 29.79
C ASP A 37 10.99 4.27 30.89
N ASP A 38 9.79 3.67 31.00
CA ASP A 38 9.55 2.48 31.81
C ASP A 38 10.11 1.23 31.11
N SER A 39 11.34 0.87 31.44
CA SER A 39 12.02 -0.30 30.87
C SER A 39 11.23 -1.60 31.08
N SER A 40 10.52 -1.75 32.19
CA SER A 40 9.71 -2.95 32.46
C SER A 40 8.52 -3.05 31.52
N PHE A 41 7.86 -1.92 31.26
CA PHE A 41 6.78 -1.86 30.28
C PHE A 41 7.29 -2.12 28.86
N ALA A 42 8.40 -1.47 28.48
CA ALA A 42 9.02 -1.63 27.17
C ALA A 42 9.40 -3.10 26.87
N GLU A 43 10.05 -3.79 27.82
CA GLU A 43 10.42 -5.21 27.71
C GLU A 43 9.19 -6.12 27.60
N LYS A 44 8.16 -5.85 28.39
CA LYS A 44 6.89 -6.59 28.32
C LYS A 44 6.21 -6.41 26.97
N LEU A 45 6.18 -5.17 26.45
CA LEU A 45 5.62 -4.85 25.16
C LEU A 45 6.40 -5.56 24.04
N GLN A 46 7.73 -5.48 24.06
CA GLN A 46 8.59 -6.23 23.12
C GLN A 46 8.27 -7.72 23.13
N THR A 47 8.26 -8.34 24.30
CA THR A 47 7.99 -9.79 24.46
C THR A 47 6.64 -10.17 23.86
N GLN A 48 5.61 -9.39 24.14
CA GLN A 48 4.26 -9.66 23.59
C GLN A 48 4.22 -9.50 22.07
N ILE A 49 4.89 -8.49 21.52
CA ILE A 49 5.02 -8.31 20.05
C ILE A 49 5.70 -9.54 19.42
N GLU A 50 6.80 -10.00 20.00
CA GLU A 50 7.53 -11.19 19.52
C GLU A 50 6.66 -12.44 19.55
N VAL A 51 5.90 -12.68 20.62
CA VAL A 51 4.99 -13.82 20.77
C VAL A 51 3.91 -13.79 19.68
N ILE A 52 3.29 -12.62 19.43
CA ILE A 52 2.24 -12.46 18.43
C ILE A 52 2.81 -12.72 17.02
N LEU A 53 3.93 -12.10 16.67
CA LEU A 53 4.50 -12.19 15.33
C LEU A 53 5.13 -13.56 15.03
N LYS A 54 5.60 -14.28 16.05
CA LYS A 54 6.11 -15.64 15.90
C LYS A 54 5.01 -16.61 15.45
N LYS A 55 3.76 -16.43 15.89
CA LYS A 55 2.63 -17.24 15.45
C LYS A 55 2.42 -17.16 13.93
N ASP A 56 2.67 -15.99 13.33
CA ASP A 56 2.49 -15.73 11.92
C ASP A 56 3.77 -15.95 11.08
N SER A 57 4.83 -16.54 11.69
CA SER A 57 6.16 -16.73 11.05
C SER A 57 6.75 -15.45 10.46
N THR A 58 6.37 -14.28 10.98
CA THR A 58 6.85 -12.98 10.51
C THR A 58 8.25 -12.74 11.09
N LYS A 59 9.23 -12.51 10.22
CA LYS A 59 10.58 -12.11 10.65
C LYS A 59 10.53 -10.68 11.16
N VAL A 60 10.95 -10.48 12.41
CA VAL A 60 10.94 -9.15 13.05
C VAL A 60 12.29 -8.85 13.69
N LYS A 61 12.67 -7.58 13.65
CA LYS A 61 13.74 -7.00 14.45
C LYS A 61 13.16 -5.86 15.27
N ILE A 62 13.23 -5.98 16.58
CA ILE A 62 12.73 -4.95 17.51
C ILE A 62 13.93 -4.22 18.10
N HIS A 63 13.82 -2.91 18.14
CA HIS A 63 14.76 -2.02 18.82
C HIS A 63 14.02 -1.33 19.93
N THR A 64 14.46 -1.53 21.18
CA THR A 64 13.87 -0.95 22.37
C THR A 64 14.78 0.12 22.92
N TYR A 65 14.23 1.28 23.23
CA TYR A 65 14.93 2.43 23.79
C TYR A 65 14.16 2.98 24.99
N ASN A 66 14.87 3.28 26.06
CA ASN A 66 14.35 3.94 27.26
C ASN A 66 14.79 5.41 27.37
N SER A 67 15.53 5.90 26.37
CA SER A 67 15.90 7.30 26.21
C SER A 67 15.83 7.69 24.75
N LEU A 68 15.26 8.86 24.47
CA LEU A 68 15.05 9.38 23.12
C LEU A 68 16.36 9.84 22.46
N GLU A 69 17.33 10.28 23.24
CA GLU A 69 18.63 10.82 22.78
C GLU A 69 19.47 9.78 22.03
N THR A 70 19.27 8.51 22.37
CA THR A 70 20.05 7.40 21.79
C THR A 70 19.53 6.91 20.45
N ILE A 71 18.38 7.43 19.98
CA ILE A 71 17.75 6.99 18.73
C ILE A 71 18.37 7.71 17.54
N GLY A 72 19.29 7.04 16.86
CA GLY A 72 19.94 7.57 15.66
C GLY A 72 19.05 7.54 14.42
N ASP A 73 19.34 8.44 13.46
CA ASP A 73 18.67 8.52 12.17
C ASP A 73 18.61 7.17 11.39
N PRO A 74 19.64 6.29 11.40
CA PRO A 74 19.56 5.01 10.71
C PRO A 74 18.42 4.11 11.22
N ILE A 75 18.11 4.17 12.53
CA ILE A 75 17.00 3.42 13.12
C ILE A 75 15.67 3.99 12.62
N LEU A 76 15.50 5.30 12.67
CA LEU A 76 14.28 5.96 12.22
C LEU A 76 14.04 5.72 10.72
N ARG A 77 15.05 5.85 9.86
CA ARG A 77 14.93 5.59 8.42
C ARG A 77 14.53 4.16 8.10
N SER A 78 14.89 3.21 8.95
CA SER A 78 14.57 1.79 8.73
C SER A 78 13.31 1.33 9.45
N CYS A 79 12.72 2.16 10.31
CA CYS A 79 11.57 1.81 11.17
C CYS A 79 10.29 1.64 10.34
N ASP A 80 9.61 0.53 10.53
CA ASP A 80 8.33 0.22 9.89
C ASP A 80 7.14 0.52 10.80
N ILE A 81 7.25 0.16 12.08
CA ILE A 81 6.24 0.42 13.10
C ILE A 81 6.95 0.98 14.34
N ALA A 82 6.47 2.08 14.86
CA ALA A 82 6.94 2.69 16.11
C ALA A 82 5.84 2.64 17.16
N PHE A 83 6.15 2.05 18.30
CA PHE A 83 5.39 2.19 19.55
C PHE A 83 6.10 3.22 20.42
N LEU A 84 5.45 4.32 20.70
CA LEU A 84 6.05 5.46 21.38
C LEU A 84 5.23 5.84 22.61
N ASP A 85 5.88 5.96 23.76
CA ASP A 85 5.29 6.75 24.83
C ASP A 85 5.38 8.24 24.48
N VAL A 86 4.46 9.04 24.94
CA VAL A 86 4.44 10.49 24.73
C VAL A 86 5.31 11.21 25.73
N ASP A 87 5.22 10.80 27.00
CA ASP A 87 5.88 11.47 28.10
C ASP A 87 7.11 10.68 28.56
N PHE A 88 8.24 11.37 28.68
CA PHE A 88 9.51 10.83 29.14
C PHE A 88 9.97 11.65 30.34
N THR A 89 10.10 11.00 31.46
CA THR A 89 10.52 11.63 32.69
C THR A 89 11.92 12.24 32.55
N ASN A 90 12.05 13.54 32.78
CA ASN A 90 13.30 14.31 32.70
C ASN A 90 13.97 14.39 31.32
N ALA A 91 13.22 14.27 30.24
CA ALA A 91 13.74 14.46 28.90
C ALA A 91 13.34 15.82 28.30
N ASP A 92 14.26 16.44 27.56
CA ASP A 92 13.99 17.66 26.80
C ASP A 92 13.11 17.39 25.55
N TYR A 93 12.93 16.12 25.22
CA TYR A 93 12.18 15.66 24.03
C TYR A 93 11.07 14.71 24.46
N SER A 94 9.96 14.77 23.74
CA SER A 94 8.80 13.89 23.91
C SER A 94 8.76 12.80 22.86
N GLY A 95 7.96 11.76 23.06
CA GLY A 95 7.68 10.78 22.00
C GLY A 95 7.02 11.41 20.78
N MET A 96 6.37 12.57 20.95
CA MET A 96 5.81 13.34 19.86
C MET A 96 6.90 13.94 18.95
N ASP A 97 8.03 14.36 19.51
CA ASP A 97 9.17 14.89 18.73
C ASP A 97 9.84 13.78 17.92
N ILE A 98 9.96 12.57 18.50
CA ILE A 98 10.40 11.39 17.74
C ILE A 98 9.41 11.05 16.61
N ALA A 99 8.13 11.15 16.87
CA ALA A 99 7.11 10.92 15.84
C ALA A 99 7.22 11.93 14.69
N ARG A 100 7.43 13.23 14.99
CA ARG A 100 7.68 14.28 13.96
C ARG A 100 8.96 13.98 13.19
N LYS A 101 10.05 13.63 13.87
CA LYS A 101 11.32 13.26 13.24
C LYS A 101 11.17 12.00 12.38
N LEU A 102 10.50 10.95 12.87
CA LEU A 102 10.22 9.75 12.11
C LEU A 102 9.42 10.08 10.84
N ARG A 103 8.39 10.91 10.95
CA ARG A 103 7.56 11.30 9.82
C ARG A 103 8.34 12.09 8.76
N SER A 104 9.33 12.89 9.16
CA SER A 104 10.19 13.65 8.23
C SER A 104 11.15 12.77 7.43
N VAL A 105 11.66 11.68 8.02
CA VAL A 105 12.64 10.78 7.39
C VAL A 105 12.00 9.54 6.77
N ARG A 106 10.81 9.14 7.25
CA ARG A 106 10.04 7.99 6.79
C ARG A 106 8.54 8.24 6.87
N SER A 107 7.97 8.78 5.80
CA SER A 107 6.57 9.22 5.76
C SER A 107 5.56 8.07 5.84
N ASP A 108 5.94 6.84 5.48
CA ASP A 108 5.10 5.64 5.45
C ASP A 108 5.15 4.80 6.75
N ALA A 109 6.03 5.15 7.70
CA ALA A 109 6.10 4.46 8.99
C ALA A 109 4.77 4.50 9.74
N ILE A 110 4.42 3.39 10.38
CA ILE A 110 3.23 3.31 11.23
C ILE A 110 3.60 3.80 12.64
N ILE A 111 2.91 4.80 13.14
CA ILE A 111 3.12 5.34 14.49
C ILE A 111 1.93 4.95 15.36
N ILE A 112 2.21 4.33 16.50
CA ILE A 112 1.25 3.95 17.53
C ILE A 112 1.74 4.55 18.83
N PHE A 113 0.95 5.45 19.41
CA PHE A 113 1.24 5.95 20.75
C PHE A 113 0.67 5.00 21.80
N VAL A 114 1.47 4.73 22.84
CA VAL A 114 1.10 3.92 23.98
C VAL A 114 1.56 4.66 25.24
N THR A 115 0.64 5.31 25.94
CA THR A 115 0.95 6.25 27.02
C THR A 115 -0.10 6.19 28.13
N ASN A 116 0.18 6.80 29.26
CA ASN A 116 -0.82 7.01 30.30
C ASN A 116 -1.66 8.30 30.12
N TYR A 117 -1.30 9.16 29.16
CA TYR A 117 -1.84 10.49 28.99
C TYR A 117 -2.74 10.57 27.73
N ILE A 118 -4.07 10.61 27.93
CA ILE A 118 -5.04 10.68 26.83
C ILE A 118 -5.14 12.09 26.22
N GLU A 119 -4.78 13.11 26.97
CA GLU A 119 -4.86 14.52 26.60
C GLU A 119 -4.02 14.88 25.39
N TYR A 120 -2.94 14.16 25.12
CA TYR A 120 -2.09 14.36 23.93
C TYR A 120 -2.62 13.65 22.67
N ALA A 121 -3.75 12.96 22.75
CA ALA A 121 -4.32 12.28 21.56
C ALA A 121 -4.61 13.24 20.39
N PRO A 122 -5.06 14.50 20.60
CA PRO A 122 -5.23 15.46 19.48
C PRO A 122 -3.92 15.74 18.73
N GLU A 123 -2.77 15.84 19.41
CA GLU A 123 -1.48 16.07 18.77
C GLU A 123 -1.03 14.87 17.93
N GLY A 124 -1.49 13.66 18.27
CA GLY A 124 -1.25 12.47 17.45
C GLY A 124 -1.74 12.58 16.01
N TYR A 125 -2.79 13.39 15.76
CA TYR A 125 -3.28 13.65 14.41
C TYR A 125 -2.28 14.45 13.57
N GLU A 126 -1.51 15.36 14.14
CA GLU A 126 -0.51 16.16 13.42
C GLU A 126 0.58 15.28 12.80
N VAL A 127 1.00 14.23 13.52
CA VAL A 127 1.97 13.26 13.04
C VAL A 127 1.34 12.07 12.30
N GLN A 128 0.03 12.15 12.04
CA GLN A 128 -0.73 11.08 11.38
C GLN A 128 -0.53 9.73 12.10
N ALA A 129 -0.66 9.72 13.42
CA ALA A 129 -0.58 8.50 14.20
C ALA A 129 -1.65 7.51 13.73
N PHE A 130 -1.25 6.25 13.56
CA PHE A 130 -2.17 5.20 13.15
C PHE A 130 -3.13 4.82 14.27
N ARG A 131 -2.63 4.80 15.50
CA ARG A 131 -3.41 4.53 16.71
C ARG A 131 -2.83 5.30 17.89
N TYR A 132 -3.71 5.55 18.85
CA TYR A 132 -3.39 6.07 20.17
C TYR A 132 -4.06 5.16 21.21
N SER A 133 -3.33 4.69 22.21
CA SER A 133 -3.81 3.76 23.24
C SER A 133 -3.27 4.11 24.60
N LEU A 134 -4.08 3.96 25.62
CA LEU A 134 -3.58 3.96 26.98
C LEU A 134 -2.77 2.68 27.25
N LYS A 135 -1.74 2.79 28.13
CA LYS A 135 -0.92 1.64 28.58
C LYS A 135 -1.78 0.54 29.22
N SER A 136 -2.85 0.93 29.93
CA SER A 136 -3.84 -0.02 30.51
C SER A 136 -4.57 -0.85 29.46
N ASP A 137 -4.83 -0.29 28.28
CA ASP A 137 -5.70 -0.85 27.26
C ASP A 137 -4.95 -1.63 26.17
N ILE A 138 -3.64 -1.41 26.05
CA ILE A 138 -2.86 -1.91 24.90
C ILE A 138 -2.91 -3.43 24.78
N TRP A 139 -2.90 -4.14 25.92
CA TRP A 139 -2.80 -5.60 25.93
C TRP A 139 -3.94 -6.29 25.20
N GLY A 140 -5.16 -5.75 25.28
CA GLY A 140 -6.33 -6.26 24.56
C GLY A 140 -6.38 -5.84 23.08
N LYS A 141 -5.58 -4.85 22.67
CA LYS A 141 -5.62 -4.24 21.35
C LYS A 141 -4.37 -4.53 20.50
N LEU A 142 -3.26 -4.95 21.14
CA LEU A 142 -1.93 -5.06 20.52
C LEU A 142 -1.93 -5.95 19.28
N GLU A 143 -2.52 -7.14 19.37
CA GLU A 143 -2.57 -8.08 18.24
C GLU A 143 -3.31 -7.48 17.04
N ASN A 144 -4.46 -6.85 17.29
CA ASN A 144 -5.22 -6.19 16.22
C ASN A 144 -4.44 -5.02 15.61
N TYR A 145 -3.76 -4.21 16.42
CA TYR A 145 -2.96 -3.09 15.94
C TYR A 145 -1.79 -3.57 15.09
N LEU A 146 -1.09 -4.63 15.50
CA LEU A 146 -0.01 -5.24 14.72
C LEU A 146 -0.51 -5.77 13.38
N ARG A 147 -1.61 -6.54 13.38
CA ARG A 147 -2.19 -7.11 12.15
C ARG A 147 -2.60 -6.04 11.15
N LEU A 148 -3.27 -4.98 11.62
CA LEU A 148 -3.67 -3.85 10.78
C LEU A 148 -2.47 -3.07 10.26
N SER A 149 -1.42 -2.87 11.09
CA SER A 149 -0.17 -2.22 10.70
C SER A 149 0.55 -2.99 9.61
N ILE A 150 0.70 -4.31 9.78
CA ILE A 150 1.34 -5.18 8.80
C ILE A 150 0.56 -5.18 7.49
N LYS A 151 -0.77 -5.31 7.54
CA LYS A 151 -1.63 -5.22 6.34
C LYS A 151 -1.41 -3.91 5.59
N LYS A 152 -1.37 -2.78 6.30
CA LYS A 152 -1.14 -1.45 5.70
C LYS A 152 0.25 -1.34 5.06
N LEU A 153 1.31 -1.84 5.75
CA LEU A 153 2.66 -1.85 5.21
C LEU A 153 2.80 -2.76 3.99
N GLN A 154 2.18 -3.93 4.00
CA GLN A 154 2.19 -4.85 2.88
C GLN A 154 1.54 -4.22 1.66
N SER A 155 0.36 -3.64 1.80
CA SER A 155 -0.32 -2.93 0.70
C SER A 155 0.55 -1.81 0.11
N ALA A 156 1.24 -1.03 0.96
CA ALA A 156 2.13 0.03 0.50
C ALA A 156 3.41 -0.49 -0.19
N ARG A 157 3.83 -1.72 0.11
CA ARG A 157 5.04 -2.36 -0.44
C ARG A 157 4.77 -3.23 -1.66
N GLU A 158 3.53 -3.68 -1.86
CA GLU A 158 3.17 -4.44 -3.05
C GLU A 158 3.33 -3.57 -4.29
N LYS A 159 4.22 -4.02 -5.18
CA LYS A 159 4.48 -3.33 -6.43
C LYS A 159 4.07 -4.19 -7.61
N PHE A 160 3.42 -3.58 -8.55
CA PHE A 160 3.16 -4.16 -9.83
C PHE A 160 4.31 -3.82 -10.77
N LYS A 161 5.02 -4.86 -11.23
CA LYS A 161 6.09 -4.72 -12.22
C LYS A 161 5.52 -4.88 -13.61
N ILE A 162 5.70 -3.89 -14.46
CA ILE A 162 5.30 -3.92 -15.85
C ILE A 162 6.50 -3.63 -16.75
N GLN A 163 6.61 -4.35 -17.86
CA GLN A 163 7.65 -4.11 -18.85
C GLN A 163 7.17 -3.10 -19.87
N ILE A 164 7.91 -2.00 -20.04
CA ILE A 164 7.65 -0.93 -21.00
C ILE A 164 8.93 -0.70 -21.79
N SER A 165 8.88 -0.83 -23.12
CA SER A 165 10.03 -0.63 -24.00
C SER A 165 11.31 -1.42 -23.59
N GLY A 166 11.09 -2.62 -23.00
CA GLY A 166 12.19 -3.49 -22.58
C GLY A 166 12.63 -3.29 -21.12
N GLU A 167 12.27 -2.21 -20.48
CA GLU A 167 12.58 -1.92 -19.06
C GLU A 167 11.43 -2.32 -18.13
N PHE A 168 11.77 -2.77 -16.93
CA PHE A 168 10.80 -3.05 -15.88
C PHE A 168 10.57 -1.80 -15.03
N ILE A 169 9.30 -1.41 -14.89
CA ILE A 169 8.87 -0.30 -14.05
C ILE A 169 8.06 -0.85 -12.89
N ASP A 170 8.41 -0.43 -11.68
CA ASP A 170 7.70 -0.75 -10.45
C ASP A 170 6.65 0.34 -10.17
N ILE A 171 5.38 -0.06 -10.04
CA ILE A 171 4.26 0.82 -9.69
C ILE A 171 3.67 0.30 -8.38
N ALA A 172 3.57 1.16 -7.37
CA ALA A 172 2.88 0.77 -6.13
C ALA A 172 1.42 0.43 -6.43
N ILE A 173 0.94 -0.71 -5.94
CA ILE A 173 -0.44 -1.18 -6.21
C ILE A 173 -1.46 -0.13 -5.76
N ASP A 174 -1.21 0.48 -4.60
CA ASP A 174 -2.08 1.51 -4.03
C ASP A 174 -2.15 2.80 -4.85
N ASP A 175 -1.15 3.07 -5.68
CA ASP A 175 -1.12 4.25 -6.56
C ASP A 175 -1.88 4.02 -7.87
N ILE A 176 -2.11 2.76 -8.27
CA ILE A 176 -2.84 2.44 -9.50
C ILE A 176 -4.32 2.76 -9.30
N LEU A 177 -4.85 3.67 -10.11
CA LEU A 177 -6.26 4.05 -10.13
C LEU A 177 -7.08 3.07 -10.97
N TYR A 178 -6.64 2.86 -12.20
CA TYR A 178 -7.27 1.94 -13.16
C TYR A 178 -6.33 1.59 -14.31
N ALA A 179 -6.69 0.58 -15.07
CA ALA A 179 -6.09 0.25 -16.36
C ALA A 179 -7.14 0.29 -17.47
N GLU A 180 -6.75 0.82 -18.62
CA GLU A 180 -7.59 0.92 -19.82
C GLU A 180 -6.97 0.12 -20.97
N SER A 181 -7.78 -0.70 -21.62
CA SER A 181 -7.38 -1.42 -22.84
C SER A 181 -7.85 -0.68 -24.08
N GLN A 182 -6.92 -0.42 -24.99
CA GLN A 182 -7.18 0.12 -26.31
C GLN A 182 -6.48 -0.75 -27.36
N LEU A 183 -7.26 -1.42 -28.23
CA LEU A 183 -6.73 -2.35 -29.25
C LEU A 183 -5.84 -3.43 -28.63
N HIS A 184 -4.53 -3.34 -28.84
CA HIS A 184 -3.51 -4.31 -28.37
C HIS A 184 -2.66 -3.80 -27.21
N THR A 185 -3.00 -2.63 -26.67
CA THR A 185 -2.26 -2.01 -25.57
C THR A 185 -3.11 -1.86 -24.32
N VAL A 186 -2.46 -1.84 -23.17
CA VAL A 186 -3.06 -1.46 -21.90
C VAL A 186 -2.29 -0.28 -21.34
N THR A 187 -3.02 0.76 -20.97
CA THR A 187 -2.47 1.91 -20.24
C THR A 187 -2.89 1.85 -18.78
N ILE A 188 -1.93 1.86 -17.88
CA ILE A 188 -2.14 1.94 -16.42
C ILE A 188 -2.05 3.41 -16.04
N TYR A 189 -3.08 3.89 -15.36
CA TYR A 189 -3.17 5.24 -14.80
C TYR A 189 -2.89 5.18 -13.31
N ALA A 190 -1.78 5.76 -12.87
CA ALA A 190 -1.36 5.79 -11.47
C ALA A 190 -1.18 7.21 -10.97
N GLN A 191 -1.59 7.47 -9.74
CA GLN A 191 -1.38 8.76 -9.09
C GLN A 191 0.10 8.91 -8.69
N ARG A 192 0.63 10.13 -8.86
CA ARG A 192 2.02 10.47 -8.52
C ARG A 192 2.13 11.17 -7.16
N ASP A 193 1.04 11.70 -6.67
CA ASP A 193 0.98 12.41 -5.41
C ASP A 193 -0.18 11.90 -4.53
N LYS A 194 -0.09 12.16 -3.22
CA LYS A 194 -1.11 11.74 -2.24
C LYS A 194 -2.49 12.38 -2.47
N TYR A 195 -2.56 13.42 -3.30
CA TYR A 195 -3.80 14.15 -3.58
C TYR A 195 -4.44 13.77 -4.91
N GLY A 196 -3.83 12.85 -5.68
CA GLY A 196 -4.34 12.37 -6.97
C GLY A 196 -4.37 13.44 -8.08
N LYS A 197 -3.69 14.58 -7.90
CA LYS A 197 -3.68 15.68 -8.86
C LYS A 197 -2.77 15.42 -10.06
N GLN A 198 -1.74 14.61 -9.90
CA GLN A 198 -0.83 14.23 -10.98
C GLN A 198 -1.00 12.76 -11.29
N ILE A 199 -1.40 12.47 -12.52
CA ILE A 199 -1.53 11.11 -13.05
C ILE A 199 -0.34 10.82 -13.94
N LYS A 200 0.26 9.64 -13.77
CA LYS A 200 1.26 9.08 -14.66
C LYS A 200 0.68 7.91 -15.42
N GLU A 201 0.93 7.88 -16.72
CA GLU A 201 0.44 6.85 -17.64
C GLU A 201 1.59 5.91 -17.98
N TYR A 202 1.28 4.61 -17.97
CA TYR A 202 2.23 3.55 -18.30
C TYR A 202 1.59 2.64 -19.34
N THR A 203 2.02 2.74 -20.59
CA THR A 203 1.46 1.96 -21.69
C THR A 203 2.35 0.78 -22.06
N SER A 204 1.75 -0.39 -22.15
CA SER A 204 2.43 -1.64 -22.51
C SER A 204 1.58 -2.47 -23.44
N TYR A 205 2.22 -3.36 -24.19
CA TYR A 205 1.56 -4.39 -25.02
C TYR A 205 1.18 -5.56 -24.11
N ALA A 206 -0.04 -5.52 -23.56
CA ALA A 206 -0.57 -6.55 -22.68
C ALA A 206 -2.05 -6.74 -22.93
N ALA A 207 -2.58 -7.91 -22.62
CA ALA A 207 -4.03 -8.11 -22.60
C ALA A 207 -4.58 -7.72 -21.22
N ILE A 208 -5.66 -6.92 -21.19
CA ILE A 208 -6.27 -6.52 -19.92
C ILE A 208 -6.79 -7.71 -19.10
N GLY A 209 -7.06 -8.87 -19.74
CA GLY A 209 -7.39 -10.11 -19.03
C GLY A 209 -6.22 -10.70 -18.25
N GLU A 210 -4.99 -10.54 -18.73
CA GLU A 210 -3.77 -10.96 -18.01
C GLU A 210 -3.55 -10.07 -16.77
N LEU A 211 -3.76 -8.76 -16.91
CA LEU A 211 -3.72 -7.83 -15.80
C LEU A 211 -4.81 -8.17 -14.76
N GLU A 212 -6.02 -8.48 -15.22
CA GLU A 212 -7.12 -8.87 -14.33
C GLU A 212 -6.77 -10.09 -13.48
N GLN A 213 -6.20 -11.14 -14.08
CA GLN A 213 -5.81 -12.34 -13.35
C GLN A 213 -4.81 -12.04 -12.23
N GLN A 214 -3.89 -11.10 -12.45
CA GLN A 214 -2.89 -10.72 -11.45
C GLN A 214 -3.41 -9.74 -10.42
N LEU A 215 -4.19 -8.74 -10.85
CA LEU A 215 -4.61 -7.63 -9.99
C LEU A 215 -5.93 -7.86 -9.27
N ALA A 216 -6.82 -8.74 -9.76
CA ALA A 216 -8.08 -9.03 -9.08
C ALA A 216 -7.92 -9.50 -7.62
N PRO A 217 -6.94 -10.38 -7.29
CA PRO A 217 -6.68 -10.76 -5.90
C PRO A 217 -6.25 -9.61 -4.99
N LEU A 218 -5.77 -8.50 -5.60
CA LEU A 218 -5.29 -7.30 -4.91
C LEU A 218 -6.33 -6.18 -4.84
N GLY A 219 -7.59 -6.50 -5.12
CA GLY A 219 -8.68 -5.54 -5.00
C GLY A 219 -8.98 -4.76 -6.28
N PHE A 220 -8.67 -5.31 -7.46
CA PHE A 220 -9.10 -4.73 -8.73
C PHE A 220 -10.35 -5.42 -9.27
N LEU A 221 -11.19 -4.65 -9.92
CA LEU A 221 -12.47 -5.07 -10.45
C LEU A 221 -12.61 -4.72 -11.94
N ARG A 222 -12.97 -5.71 -12.77
CA ARG A 222 -13.27 -5.49 -14.19
C ARG A 222 -14.65 -4.89 -14.35
N VAL A 223 -14.76 -3.57 -14.41
CA VAL A 223 -16.06 -2.87 -14.51
C VAL A 223 -16.59 -2.77 -15.94
N HIS A 224 -15.70 -2.91 -16.93
CA HIS A 224 -16.02 -2.87 -18.37
C HIS A 224 -15.05 -3.75 -19.17
N LYS A 225 -15.40 -4.13 -20.40
CA LYS A 225 -14.48 -4.86 -21.29
C LYS A 225 -13.11 -4.19 -21.43
N SER A 226 -13.05 -2.87 -21.29
CA SER A 226 -11.85 -2.05 -21.44
C SER A 226 -11.32 -1.47 -20.13
N TYR A 227 -12.00 -1.62 -19.00
CA TYR A 227 -11.59 -0.99 -17.75
C TYR A 227 -11.45 -1.97 -16.59
N LEU A 228 -10.28 -1.98 -15.98
CA LEU A 228 -9.94 -2.68 -14.73
C LEU A 228 -9.64 -1.62 -13.68
N VAL A 229 -10.42 -1.54 -12.61
CA VAL A 229 -10.42 -0.45 -11.63
C VAL A 229 -9.97 -0.94 -10.28
N ASN A 230 -9.10 -0.21 -9.60
CA ASN A 230 -8.75 -0.45 -8.21
C ASN A 230 -9.93 -0.03 -7.32
N MET A 231 -10.53 -0.99 -6.61
CA MET A 231 -11.71 -0.79 -5.77
C MET A 231 -11.47 0.21 -4.63
N LYS A 232 -10.22 0.36 -4.18
CA LYS A 232 -9.81 1.34 -3.17
C LYS A 232 -10.08 2.78 -3.59
N HIS A 233 -10.01 3.06 -4.89
CA HIS A 233 -10.22 4.39 -5.45
C HIS A 233 -11.63 4.64 -5.94
N ILE A 234 -12.57 3.71 -5.76
CA ILE A 234 -13.97 3.92 -6.15
C ILE A 234 -14.66 4.83 -5.13
N LYS A 235 -15.04 6.04 -5.57
CA LYS A 235 -15.85 7.00 -4.82
C LYS A 235 -17.35 6.66 -4.94
N LYS A 236 -17.80 6.33 -6.17
CA LYS A 236 -19.20 5.99 -6.46
C LYS A 236 -19.28 4.96 -7.57
N TYR A 237 -20.10 3.91 -7.41
CA TYR A 237 -20.35 2.90 -8.42
C TYR A 237 -21.84 2.84 -8.77
N GLN A 238 -22.19 3.19 -10.01
CA GLN A 238 -23.53 3.18 -10.57
C GLN A 238 -23.64 2.23 -11.78
N CYS A 239 -24.86 1.97 -12.26
CA CYS A 239 -25.11 0.97 -13.29
C CYS A 239 -24.33 1.18 -14.60
N LYS A 240 -24.03 2.43 -14.99
CA LYS A 240 -23.37 2.75 -16.25
C LYS A 240 -21.99 3.37 -16.08
N GLU A 241 -21.63 3.71 -14.85
CA GLU A 241 -20.41 4.49 -14.56
C GLU A 241 -19.81 4.19 -13.19
N VAL A 242 -18.50 4.38 -13.12
CA VAL A 242 -17.73 4.36 -11.88
C VAL A 242 -17.00 5.69 -11.77
N GLN A 243 -17.21 6.41 -10.68
CA GLN A 243 -16.47 7.62 -10.32
C GLN A 243 -15.36 7.26 -9.35
N LEU A 244 -14.13 7.71 -9.65
CA LEU A 244 -12.95 7.48 -8.83
C LEU A 244 -12.71 8.64 -7.86
N SER A 245 -11.79 8.44 -6.91
CA SER A 245 -11.40 9.42 -5.89
C SER A 245 -10.83 10.71 -6.45
N ASN A 246 -10.23 10.67 -7.64
CA ASN A 246 -9.72 11.81 -8.40
C ASN A 246 -10.75 12.43 -9.37
N ASP A 247 -12.04 12.09 -9.18
CA ASP A 247 -13.18 12.53 -9.98
C ASP A 247 -13.21 12.03 -11.44
N THR A 248 -12.29 11.15 -11.85
CA THR A 248 -12.38 10.47 -13.14
C THR A 248 -13.65 9.60 -13.18
N VAL A 249 -14.41 9.71 -14.29
CA VAL A 249 -15.62 8.90 -14.50
C VAL A 249 -15.36 7.92 -15.65
N LEU A 250 -15.50 6.63 -15.36
CA LEU A 250 -15.30 5.52 -16.29
C LEU A 250 -16.62 4.84 -16.62
N ARG A 251 -16.78 4.36 -17.84
CA ARG A 251 -17.95 3.57 -18.24
C ARG A 251 -17.94 2.21 -17.55
N ALA A 252 -19.11 1.78 -17.05
CA ALA A 252 -19.31 0.44 -16.50
C ALA A 252 -20.26 -0.38 -17.38
N SER A 253 -20.09 -1.71 -17.37
CA SER A 253 -20.92 -2.66 -18.09
C SER A 253 -22.29 -2.79 -17.42
N VAL A 254 -23.37 -2.57 -18.15
CA VAL A 254 -24.74 -2.77 -17.67
C VAL A 254 -25.05 -4.26 -17.46
N LYS A 255 -24.57 -5.12 -18.36
CA LYS A 255 -24.85 -6.57 -18.35
C LYS A 255 -24.39 -7.26 -17.08
N ASN A 256 -23.21 -6.88 -16.57
CA ASN A 256 -22.60 -7.54 -15.40
C ASN A 256 -22.67 -6.66 -14.15
N TYR A 257 -23.45 -5.58 -14.17
CA TYR A 257 -23.46 -4.59 -13.09
C TYR A 257 -23.75 -5.19 -11.71
N ARG A 258 -24.79 -6.02 -11.58
CA ARG A 258 -25.17 -6.62 -10.30
C ARG A 258 -24.04 -7.43 -9.72
N GLU A 259 -23.50 -8.38 -10.47
CA GLU A 259 -22.40 -9.24 -10.02
C GLU A 259 -21.16 -8.42 -9.62
N GLN A 260 -20.77 -7.42 -10.43
CA GLN A 260 -19.61 -6.58 -10.15
C GLN A 260 -19.86 -5.67 -8.93
N LYS A 261 -21.08 -5.19 -8.76
CA LYS A 261 -21.47 -4.39 -7.60
C LYS A 261 -21.42 -5.19 -6.31
N ASP A 262 -21.87 -6.44 -6.33
CA ASP A 262 -21.82 -7.34 -5.18
C ASP A 262 -20.37 -7.66 -4.78
N LYS A 263 -19.50 -7.93 -5.75
CA LYS A 263 -18.05 -8.09 -5.51
C LYS A 263 -17.44 -6.85 -4.85
N TYR A 264 -17.79 -5.66 -5.33
CA TYR A 264 -17.32 -4.39 -4.74
C TYR A 264 -17.82 -4.19 -3.31
N LEU A 265 -19.10 -4.47 -3.04
CA LEU A 265 -19.69 -4.31 -1.70
C LEU A 265 -19.09 -5.30 -0.71
N LEU A 266 -18.90 -6.57 -1.10
CA LEU A 266 -18.21 -7.58 -0.29
C LEU A 266 -16.79 -7.13 0.05
N TRP A 267 -16.03 -6.70 -0.95
CA TRP A 267 -14.67 -6.19 -0.73
C TRP A 267 -14.65 -5.00 0.23
N LYS A 268 -15.58 -4.04 0.05
CA LYS A 268 -15.69 -2.85 0.90
C LYS A 268 -16.04 -3.19 2.35
N GLY A 269 -16.85 -4.22 2.58
CA GLY A 269 -17.20 -4.70 3.92
C GLY A 269 -16.06 -5.41 4.66
N MET A 270 -14.98 -5.80 3.94
CA MET A 270 -13.80 -6.46 4.50
C MET A 270 -12.66 -5.48 4.83
N GLN A 271 -12.79 -4.18 4.51
CA GLN A 271 -11.79 -3.13 4.77
C GLN A 271 -12.01 -2.47 6.11
#